data_2602527e90352f3c058b2ea585085dc0
#
_entry.id   2602527e90352f3c058b2ea585085dc0
#
_cell.length_a   1.000
_cell.length_b   1.000
_cell.length_c   1.000
_cell.angle_alpha   90.00
_cell.angle_beta   90.00
_cell.angle_gamma   90.00
#
_symmetry.space_group_name_H-M   'P 1'
#
loop_
_entity.id
_entity.type
_entity.pdbx_description
1 polymer ?
#
loop_
_entity_poly.entity_id
_entity_poly.type
_entity_poly.pdbx_seq_one_letter_code
_entity_poly.pdbx_strand_id
1 'polypeptide(L)'
;MNNSPDLGHLKAILFDFDGVVVQSEDVYDRATKKLGEMYGVQIPVLFYEANRGISEALFYERFKTEFDLDVDMASLREKGQKLLWAEFSSSVHYTPGFQQFYTKIRKHVGQAALVTATPRPLVNEIFKNSNIDVDFDFIVTSSDVENTKPAPESYLKACGLIGVEPFQALVIEDSSTGLRAATAAGCQTIGITTSCSKDSLKEANFIVDSFGELEELLTIV
;
A
#
# COMPACT_ATOMS: atom_id res chain seq x y z
N MET A 1 29.16 -9.79 7.02
CA MET A 1 28.67 -8.60 6.31
C MET A 1 27.47 -8.13 7.09
N ASN A 2 27.45 -6.87 7.52
CA ASN A 2 26.31 -6.34 8.30
C ASN A 2 25.02 -6.47 7.46
N ASN A 3 24.09 -7.26 7.95
CA ASN A 3 22.80 -7.53 7.29
C ASN A 3 21.72 -6.51 7.68
N SER A 4 22.09 -5.27 7.98
CA SER A 4 21.15 -4.19 8.31
C SER A 4 21.27 -3.03 7.31
N PRO A 5 20.18 -2.32 7.02
CA PRO A 5 20.21 -1.12 6.20
C PRO A 5 21.15 -0.07 6.82
N ASP A 6 21.92 0.60 5.97
CA ASP A 6 22.74 1.73 6.43
C ASP A 6 21.86 2.96 6.63
N LEU A 7 21.45 3.22 7.85
CA LEU A 7 20.67 4.41 8.21
C LEU A 7 21.44 5.73 8.07
N GLY A 8 22.78 5.68 8.01
CA GLY A 8 23.64 6.88 7.98
C GLY A 8 23.43 7.77 6.74
N HIS A 9 22.91 7.20 5.68
CA HIS A 9 22.61 7.94 4.44
C HIS A 9 21.13 8.29 4.28
N LEU A 10 20.25 7.71 5.10
CA LEU A 10 18.80 7.92 4.97
C LEU A 10 18.40 9.28 5.51
N LYS A 11 17.67 10.01 4.68
CA LYS A 11 17.08 11.31 5.01
C LYS A 11 15.56 11.29 5.05
N ALA A 12 14.96 10.30 4.38
CA ALA A 12 13.51 10.16 4.27
C ALA A 12 13.07 8.71 4.39
N ILE A 13 11.83 8.52 4.86
CA ILE A 13 11.13 7.25 4.80
C ILE A 13 9.83 7.41 4.04
N LEU A 14 9.55 6.48 3.12
CA LEU A 14 8.38 6.48 2.27
C LEU A 14 7.56 5.24 2.58
N PHE A 15 6.31 5.42 2.91
CA PHE A 15 5.40 4.33 3.25
C PHE A 15 4.39 4.10 2.14
N ASP A 16 4.18 2.86 1.73
CA ASP A 16 2.92 2.52 1.09
C ASP A 16 1.76 2.64 2.09
N PHE A 17 0.54 2.63 1.60
CA PHE A 17 -0.66 2.81 2.43
C PHE A 17 -1.30 1.48 2.81
N ASP A 18 -1.77 0.76 1.80
CA ASP A 18 -2.52 -0.48 1.95
C ASP A 18 -1.58 -1.60 2.43
N GLY A 19 -1.93 -2.27 3.53
CA GLY A 19 -1.08 -3.29 4.14
C GLY A 19 0.14 -2.77 4.91
N VAL A 20 0.56 -1.52 4.71
CA VAL A 20 1.68 -0.91 5.43
C VAL A 20 1.19 0.04 6.52
N VAL A 21 0.49 1.12 6.18
CA VAL A 21 -0.10 2.05 7.16
C VAL A 21 -1.39 1.50 7.72
N VAL A 22 -2.24 0.97 6.86
CA VAL A 22 -3.57 0.46 7.21
C VAL A 22 -3.75 -0.99 6.78
N GLN A 23 -4.50 -1.76 7.59
CA GLN A 23 -4.99 -3.08 7.20
C GLN A 23 -6.19 -2.91 6.29
N SER A 24 -5.99 -2.99 4.99
CA SER A 24 -7.04 -2.81 3.99
C SER A 24 -7.56 -4.13 3.39
N GLU A 25 -6.87 -5.26 3.58
CA GLU A 25 -7.26 -6.56 3.05
C GLU A 25 -8.72 -6.92 3.39
N ASP A 26 -9.08 -6.84 4.67
CA ASP A 26 -10.45 -7.11 5.13
C ASP A 26 -11.48 -6.14 4.53
N VAL A 27 -11.07 -4.91 4.23
CA VAL A 27 -11.92 -3.89 3.58
C VAL A 27 -12.23 -4.31 2.15
N TYR A 28 -11.20 -4.71 1.39
CA TYR A 28 -11.36 -5.23 0.04
C TYR A 28 -12.20 -6.50 0.01
N ASP A 29 -11.97 -7.42 0.94
CA ASP A 29 -12.73 -8.67 1.05
C ASP A 29 -14.22 -8.40 1.31
N ARG A 30 -14.55 -7.50 2.25
CA ARG A 30 -15.95 -7.11 2.53
C ARG A 30 -16.61 -6.42 1.36
N ALA A 31 -15.92 -5.50 0.68
CA ALA A 31 -16.42 -4.82 -0.50
C ALA A 31 -16.69 -5.82 -1.64
N THR A 32 -15.75 -6.74 -1.89
CA THR A 32 -15.88 -7.81 -2.88
C THR A 32 -17.07 -8.72 -2.58
N LYS A 33 -17.25 -9.12 -1.32
CA LYS A 33 -18.40 -9.91 -0.88
C LYS A 33 -19.72 -9.20 -1.18
N LYS A 34 -19.83 -7.91 -0.81
CA LYS A 34 -21.04 -7.12 -1.07
C LYS A 34 -21.29 -6.94 -2.56
N LEU A 35 -20.23 -6.79 -3.36
CA LEU A 35 -20.35 -6.75 -4.81
C LEU A 35 -20.90 -8.08 -5.35
N GLY A 36 -20.40 -9.21 -4.85
CA GLY A 36 -20.93 -10.53 -5.17
C GLY A 36 -22.41 -10.68 -4.81
N GLU A 37 -22.80 -10.29 -3.60
CA GLU A 37 -24.19 -10.31 -3.13
C GLU A 37 -25.12 -9.48 -4.05
N MET A 38 -24.65 -8.30 -4.52
CA MET A 38 -25.39 -7.45 -5.43
C MET A 38 -25.71 -8.12 -6.77
N TYR A 39 -24.83 -9.00 -7.23
CA TYR A 39 -24.99 -9.76 -8.49
C TYR A 39 -25.46 -11.20 -8.26
N GLY A 40 -25.80 -11.58 -7.02
CA GLY A 40 -26.30 -12.91 -6.68
C GLY A 40 -25.27 -14.03 -6.79
N VAL A 41 -23.95 -13.68 -6.69
CA VAL A 41 -22.86 -14.64 -6.76
C VAL A 41 -22.17 -14.81 -5.40
N GLN A 42 -21.76 -16.03 -5.10
CA GLN A 42 -20.91 -16.32 -3.93
C GLN A 42 -19.45 -16.26 -4.35
N ILE A 43 -18.66 -15.49 -3.61
CA ILE A 43 -17.23 -15.34 -3.88
C ILE A 43 -16.46 -16.46 -3.17
N PRO A 44 -15.76 -17.35 -3.92
CA PRO A 44 -14.91 -18.37 -3.31
C PRO A 44 -13.70 -17.76 -2.59
N VAL A 45 -13.21 -18.41 -1.54
CA VAL A 45 -12.00 -17.97 -0.80
C VAL A 45 -10.80 -17.80 -1.73
N LEU A 46 -10.60 -18.71 -2.65
CA LEU A 46 -9.52 -18.64 -3.64
C LEU A 46 -9.59 -17.39 -4.54
N PHE A 47 -10.76 -16.82 -4.76
CA PHE A 47 -10.89 -15.59 -5.54
C PHE A 47 -10.28 -14.39 -4.81
N TYR A 48 -10.51 -14.28 -3.50
CA TYR A 48 -9.89 -13.23 -2.68
C TYR A 48 -8.36 -13.34 -2.73
N GLU A 49 -7.82 -14.53 -2.47
CA GLU A 49 -6.37 -14.79 -2.48
C GLU A 49 -5.72 -14.50 -3.83
N ALA A 50 -6.37 -14.92 -4.93
CA ALA A 50 -5.84 -14.73 -6.30
C ALA A 50 -5.87 -13.27 -6.77
N ASN A 51 -6.63 -12.40 -6.10
CA ASN A 51 -6.80 -11.01 -6.51
C ASN A 51 -6.15 -10.00 -5.55
N ARG A 52 -5.38 -10.44 -4.56
CA ARG A 52 -4.58 -9.56 -3.71
C ARG A 52 -3.45 -8.89 -4.48
N GLY A 53 -3.29 -7.59 -4.29
CA GLY A 53 -2.20 -6.82 -4.89
C GLY A 53 -2.29 -6.61 -6.41
N ILE A 54 -3.42 -6.97 -7.06
CA ILE A 54 -3.64 -6.70 -8.49
C ILE A 54 -4.20 -5.29 -8.70
N SER A 55 -4.09 -4.79 -9.93
CA SER A 55 -4.68 -3.51 -10.28
C SER A 55 -6.22 -3.58 -10.26
N GLU A 56 -6.86 -2.45 -9.95
CA GLU A 56 -8.31 -2.32 -9.97
C GLU A 56 -8.92 -2.74 -11.31
N ALA A 57 -8.29 -2.35 -12.43
CA ALA A 57 -8.76 -2.71 -13.77
C ALA A 57 -8.81 -4.24 -13.94
N LEU A 58 -7.72 -4.93 -13.57
CA LEU A 58 -7.62 -6.38 -13.67
C LEU A 58 -8.61 -7.09 -12.73
N PHE A 59 -8.84 -6.52 -11.52
CA PHE A 59 -9.84 -7.07 -10.60
C PHE A 59 -11.23 -7.12 -11.22
N TYR A 60 -11.72 -6.01 -11.79
CA TYR A 60 -13.06 -6.00 -12.38
C TYR A 60 -13.17 -6.83 -13.65
N GLU A 61 -12.11 -6.94 -14.47
CA GLU A 61 -12.06 -7.85 -15.60
C GLU A 61 -12.19 -9.31 -15.16
N ARG A 62 -11.44 -9.72 -14.13
CA ARG A 62 -11.53 -11.07 -13.57
C ARG A 62 -12.88 -11.32 -12.92
N PHE A 63 -13.38 -10.37 -12.12
CA PHE A 63 -14.68 -10.49 -11.46
C PHE A 63 -15.79 -10.70 -12.49
N LYS A 64 -15.82 -9.89 -13.55
CA LYS A 64 -16.81 -10.05 -14.62
C LYS A 64 -16.72 -11.41 -15.32
N THR A 65 -15.50 -11.84 -15.63
CA THR A 65 -15.25 -13.10 -16.37
C THR A 65 -15.54 -14.33 -15.51
N GLU A 66 -15.03 -14.36 -14.27
CA GLU A 66 -15.16 -15.51 -13.36
C GLU A 66 -16.62 -15.83 -13.04
N PHE A 67 -17.44 -14.78 -12.88
CA PHE A 67 -18.84 -14.93 -12.51
C PHE A 67 -19.81 -14.77 -13.70
N ASP A 68 -19.31 -14.78 -14.94
CA ASP A 68 -20.09 -14.70 -16.20
C ASP A 68 -21.15 -13.58 -16.17
N LEU A 69 -20.74 -12.38 -15.75
CA LEU A 69 -21.68 -11.27 -15.58
C LEU A 69 -21.92 -10.53 -16.90
N ASP A 70 -23.19 -10.48 -17.32
CA ASP A 70 -23.63 -9.64 -18.44
C ASP A 70 -23.91 -8.21 -17.96
N VAL A 71 -22.85 -7.45 -17.70
CA VAL A 71 -22.92 -6.08 -17.19
C VAL A 71 -21.90 -5.18 -17.89
N ASP A 72 -22.25 -3.90 -17.99
CA ASP A 72 -21.30 -2.90 -18.46
C ASP A 72 -20.14 -2.72 -17.46
N MET A 73 -18.90 -2.66 -17.96
CA MET A 73 -17.70 -2.55 -17.16
C MET A 73 -17.66 -1.26 -16.34
N ALA A 74 -18.11 -0.14 -16.90
CA ALA A 74 -18.13 1.14 -16.19
C ALA A 74 -19.12 1.10 -15.01
N SER A 75 -20.31 0.49 -15.21
CA SER A 75 -21.30 0.29 -14.17
C SER A 75 -20.79 -0.65 -13.06
N LEU A 76 -20.09 -1.73 -13.43
CA LEU A 76 -19.51 -2.66 -12.45
C LEU A 76 -18.47 -1.95 -11.58
N ARG A 77 -17.56 -1.19 -12.19
CA ARG A 77 -16.54 -0.39 -11.48
C ARG A 77 -17.16 0.64 -10.55
N GLU A 78 -18.13 1.41 -11.06
CA GLU A 78 -18.78 2.44 -10.23
C GLU A 78 -19.42 1.85 -8.97
N LYS A 79 -20.12 0.72 -9.10
CA LYS A 79 -20.74 0.04 -7.97
C LYS A 79 -19.71 -0.53 -7.00
N GLY A 80 -18.67 -1.18 -7.52
CA GLY A 80 -17.59 -1.72 -6.69
C GLY A 80 -16.83 -0.64 -5.95
N GLN A 81 -16.50 0.47 -6.60
CA GLN A 81 -15.86 1.63 -5.95
C GLN A 81 -16.74 2.23 -4.85
N LYS A 82 -18.04 2.39 -5.06
CA LYS A 82 -18.96 2.88 -4.02
C LYS A 82 -18.98 1.97 -2.79
N LEU A 83 -19.01 0.65 -3.01
CA LEU A 83 -18.94 -0.32 -1.91
C LEU A 83 -17.59 -0.24 -1.18
N LEU A 84 -16.49 -0.19 -1.93
CA LEU A 84 -15.16 -0.09 -1.35
C LEU A 84 -15.02 1.18 -0.50
N TRP A 85 -15.46 2.33 -0.99
CA TRP A 85 -15.43 3.58 -0.25
C TRP A 85 -16.25 3.53 1.02
N ALA A 86 -17.45 2.92 0.97
CA ALA A 86 -18.29 2.74 2.14
C ALA A 86 -17.60 1.86 3.21
N GLU A 87 -16.89 0.80 2.80
CA GLU A 87 -16.14 -0.06 3.70
C GLU A 87 -14.94 0.68 4.32
N PHE A 88 -14.15 1.40 3.52
CA PHE A 88 -13.04 2.18 4.03
C PHE A 88 -13.47 3.24 5.05
N SER A 89 -14.61 3.89 4.83
CA SER A 89 -15.15 4.90 5.75
C SER A 89 -15.65 4.32 7.07
N SER A 90 -15.90 3.01 7.15
CA SER A 90 -16.55 2.39 8.31
C SER A 90 -15.62 1.62 9.24
N SER A 91 -14.51 1.09 8.76
CA SER A 91 -13.77 0.09 9.54
C SER A 91 -12.33 -0.16 9.08
N VAL A 92 -11.57 0.88 8.77
CA VAL A 92 -10.13 0.74 8.52
C VAL A 92 -9.34 0.91 9.84
N HIS A 93 -8.32 0.10 10.02
CA HIS A 93 -7.45 0.12 11.20
C HIS A 93 -5.98 0.23 10.78
N TYR A 94 -5.14 0.72 11.68
CA TYR A 94 -3.70 0.69 11.47
C TYR A 94 -3.18 -0.75 11.35
N THR A 95 -2.19 -0.94 10.51
CA THR A 95 -1.38 -2.16 10.55
C THR A 95 -0.71 -2.30 11.92
N PRO A 96 -0.76 -3.48 12.54
CA PRO A 96 -0.21 -3.69 13.89
C PRO A 96 1.24 -3.25 13.99
N GLY A 97 1.54 -2.42 15.00
CA GLY A 97 2.87 -1.88 15.25
C GLY A 97 3.24 -0.63 14.45
N PHE A 98 2.49 -0.26 13.38
CA PHE A 98 2.82 0.90 12.55
C PHE A 98 2.95 2.20 13.36
N GLN A 99 1.97 2.54 14.20
CA GLN A 99 1.98 3.80 14.94
C GLN A 99 3.19 3.94 15.88
N GLN A 100 3.54 2.84 16.55
CA GLN A 100 4.70 2.80 17.43
C GLN A 100 5.98 2.98 16.62
N PHE A 101 6.14 2.23 15.54
CA PHE A 101 7.26 2.34 14.62
C PHE A 101 7.37 3.75 14.04
N TYR A 102 6.26 4.30 13.52
CA TYR A 102 6.23 5.65 12.94
C TYR A 102 6.73 6.71 13.95
N THR A 103 6.22 6.66 15.18
CA THR A 103 6.65 7.58 16.23
C THR A 103 8.15 7.50 16.54
N LYS A 104 8.72 6.30 16.48
CA LYS A 104 10.16 6.09 16.72
C LYS A 104 10.99 6.53 15.52
N ILE A 105 10.65 6.07 14.31
CA ILE A 105 11.46 6.35 13.12
C ILE A 105 11.49 7.85 12.79
N ARG A 106 10.41 8.60 13.07
CA ARG A 106 10.37 10.06 12.88
C ARG A 106 11.42 10.82 13.70
N LYS A 107 11.98 10.24 14.73
CA LYS A 107 13.10 10.84 15.49
C LYS A 107 14.46 10.63 14.81
N HIS A 108 14.55 9.72 13.86
CA HIS A 108 15.79 9.33 13.18
C HIS A 108 15.87 9.82 11.74
N VAL A 109 14.71 10.01 11.08
CA VAL A 109 14.65 10.52 9.70
C VAL A 109 14.01 11.91 9.66
N GLY A 110 14.51 12.75 8.77
CA GLY A 110 14.06 14.14 8.66
C GLY A 110 12.62 14.25 8.17
N GLN A 111 12.23 13.42 7.22
CA GLN A 111 10.91 13.51 6.56
C GLN A 111 10.31 12.14 6.27
N ALA A 112 8.97 12.09 6.26
CA ALA A 112 8.19 10.92 5.92
C ALA A 112 7.10 11.26 4.90
N ALA A 113 6.90 10.40 3.92
CA ALA A 113 5.81 10.56 2.96
C ALA A 113 5.00 9.27 2.81
N LEU A 114 3.71 9.47 2.50
CA LEU A 114 2.81 8.42 2.04
C LEU A 114 2.88 8.35 0.52
N VAL A 115 3.07 7.14 -0.05
CA VAL A 115 3.13 6.92 -1.50
C VAL A 115 2.25 5.72 -1.86
N THR A 116 1.06 5.98 -2.37
CA THR A 116 0.04 4.95 -2.56
C THR A 116 -0.52 4.88 -3.97
N ALA A 117 -0.96 3.69 -4.38
CA ALA A 117 -1.79 3.48 -5.56
C ALA A 117 -3.27 3.85 -5.33
N THR A 118 -3.69 4.09 -4.10
CA THR A 118 -5.04 4.54 -3.74
C THR A 118 -5.27 5.97 -4.23
N PRO A 119 -6.41 6.28 -4.87
CA PRO A 119 -6.71 7.63 -5.38
C PRO A 119 -6.85 8.67 -4.26
N ARG A 120 -6.45 9.92 -4.54
CA ARG A 120 -6.50 11.05 -3.61
C ARG A 120 -7.85 11.23 -2.90
N PRO A 121 -9.00 11.18 -3.59
CA PRO A 121 -10.29 11.33 -2.92
C PRO A 121 -10.53 10.27 -1.84
N LEU A 122 -10.13 9.01 -2.10
CA LEU A 122 -10.32 7.93 -1.13
C LEU A 122 -9.36 8.07 0.07
N VAL A 123 -8.10 8.44 -0.16
CA VAL A 123 -7.15 8.73 0.92
C VAL A 123 -7.69 9.83 1.84
N ASN A 124 -8.19 10.93 1.25
CA ASN A 124 -8.77 12.03 2.01
C ASN A 124 -10.01 11.62 2.81
N GLU A 125 -10.84 10.76 2.24
CA GLU A 125 -12.04 10.23 2.91
C GLU A 125 -11.67 9.34 4.10
N ILE A 126 -10.65 8.48 3.94
CA ILE A 126 -10.14 7.63 5.02
C ILE A 126 -9.62 8.50 6.18
N PHE A 127 -8.75 9.48 5.90
CA PHE A 127 -8.22 10.35 6.94
C PHE A 127 -9.29 11.21 7.64
N LYS A 128 -10.36 11.57 6.93
CA LYS A 128 -11.45 12.34 7.48
C LYS A 128 -12.39 11.53 8.37
N ASN A 129 -12.70 10.28 7.99
CA ASN A 129 -13.80 9.51 8.57
C ASN A 129 -13.33 8.28 9.38
N SER A 130 -12.05 8.01 9.44
CA SER A 130 -11.48 6.96 10.27
C SER A 130 -10.61 7.53 11.39
N ASN A 131 -10.12 6.66 12.28
CA ASN A 131 -9.15 7.03 13.31
C ASN A 131 -7.70 7.01 12.78
N ILE A 132 -7.51 7.09 11.45
CA ILE A 132 -6.19 7.15 10.83
C ILE A 132 -5.76 8.62 10.79
N ASP A 133 -4.86 8.97 11.69
CA ASP A 133 -4.28 10.31 11.83
C ASP A 133 -2.76 10.18 11.86
N VAL A 134 -2.12 10.40 10.73
CA VAL A 134 -0.66 10.33 10.54
C VAL A 134 -0.18 11.60 9.88
N ASP A 135 0.74 12.28 10.55
CA ASP A 135 1.35 13.53 10.08
C ASP A 135 2.49 13.23 9.08
N PHE A 136 2.11 12.93 7.84
CA PHE A 136 3.07 12.83 6.74
C PHE A 136 3.41 14.22 6.21
N ASP A 137 4.70 14.48 5.96
CA ASP A 137 5.15 15.73 5.36
C ASP A 137 4.61 15.88 3.93
N PHE A 138 4.49 14.77 3.20
CA PHE A 138 3.94 14.71 1.85
C PHE A 138 3.08 13.45 1.64
N ILE A 139 2.09 13.57 0.76
CA ILE A 139 1.26 12.45 0.31
C ILE A 139 1.25 12.44 -1.20
N VAL A 140 1.68 11.34 -1.81
CA VAL A 140 1.62 11.06 -3.25
C VAL A 140 0.67 9.90 -3.48
N THR A 141 -0.32 10.10 -4.34
CA THR A 141 -1.38 9.12 -4.65
C THR A 141 -1.36 8.78 -6.14
N SER A 142 -2.15 7.80 -6.57
CA SER A 142 -2.32 7.52 -8.00
C SER A 142 -2.88 8.71 -8.79
N SER A 143 -3.56 9.64 -8.13
CA SER A 143 -4.07 10.86 -8.77
C SER A 143 -3.00 11.90 -9.08
N ASP A 144 -1.80 11.74 -8.58
CA ASP A 144 -0.71 12.70 -8.70
C ASP A 144 0.33 12.30 -9.76
N VAL A 145 0.17 11.15 -10.40
CA VAL A 145 1.12 10.56 -11.37
C VAL A 145 0.40 10.12 -12.64
N GLU A 146 1.12 10.05 -13.74
CA GLU A 146 0.60 9.49 -14.99
C GLU A 146 0.73 7.98 -15.02
N ASN A 147 1.85 7.46 -14.51
CA ASN A 147 2.16 6.03 -14.49
C ASN A 147 2.22 5.53 -13.04
N THR A 148 1.21 4.76 -12.66
CA THR A 148 1.12 4.16 -11.32
C THR A 148 2.11 3.00 -11.15
N LYS A 149 2.34 2.54 -9.90
CA LYS A 149 3.11 1.32 -9.59
C LYS A 149 2.71 0.18 -10.54
N PRO A 150 3.63 -0.54 -11.18
CA PRO A 150 5.05 -0.66 -10.86
C PRO A 150 5.98 0.38 -11.52
N ALA A 151 5.45 1.44 -12.16
CA ALA A 151 6.31 2.53 -12.65
C ALA A 151 6.90 3.32 -11.46
N PRO A 152 8.15 3.83 -11.58
CA PRO A 152 8.85 4.49 -10.48
C PRO A 152 8.33 5.90 -10.15
N GLU A 153 7.44 6.45 -10.96
CA GLU A 153 7.04 7.86 -10.96
C GLU A 153 6.57 8.36 -9.60
N SER A 154 5.77 7.56 -8.87
CA SER A 154 5.25 7.94 -7.56
C SER A 154 6.35 8.12 -6.50
N TYR A 155 7.34 7.22 -6.48
CA TYR A 155 8.48 7.31 -5.56
C TYR A 155 9.45 8.42 -5.95
N LEU A 156 9.72 8.59 -7.25
CA LEU A 156 10.53 9.70 -7.76
C LEU A 156 9.89 11.06 -7.42
N LYS A 157 8.57 11.16 -7.57
CA LYS A 157 7.82 12.35 -7.19
C LYS A 157 7.91 12.65 -5.69
N ALA A 158 7.77 11.62 -4.84
CA ALA A 158 7.92 11.78 -3.39
C ALA A 158 9.32 12.24 -3.02
N CYS A 159 10.39 11.63 -3.57
CA CYS A 159 11.77 12.08 -3.37
C CYS A 159 11.97 13.53 -3.82
N GLY A 160 11.42 13.91 -4.97
CA GLY A 160 11.48 15.28 -5.48
C GLY A 160 10.79 16.31 -4.58
N LEU A 161 9.61 15.99 -4.03
CA LEU A 161 8.88 16.84 -3.08
C LEU A 161 9.65 17.02 -1.77
N ILE A 162 10.28 15.97 -1.29
CA ILE A 162 11.12 15.98 -0.09
C ILE A 162 12.47 16.70 -0.34
N GLY A 163 12.96 16.68 -1.58
CA GLY A 163 14.27 17.23 -1.92
C GLY A 163 15.44 16.30 -1.59
N VAL A 164 15.25 14.98 -1.72
CA VAL A 164 16.28 13.95 -1.51
C VAL A 164 16.54 13.16 -2.77
N GLU A 165 17.76 12.62 -2.89
CA GLU A 165 18.05 11.64 -3.92
C GLU A 165 17.40 10.29 -3.56
N PRO A 166 16.92 9.47 -4.52
CA PRO A 166 16.21 8.22 -4.25
C PRO A 166 16.97 7.26 -3.34
N PHE A 167 18.31 7.13 -3.48
CA PHE A 167 19.12 6.27 -2.63
C PHE A 167 19.18 6.71 -1.15
N GLN A 168 18.73 7.95 -0.85
CA GLN A 168 18.61 8.48 0.50
C GLN A 168 17.22 8.25 1.11
N ALA A 169 16.31 7.61 0.38
CA ALA A 169 14.97 7.26 0.83
C ALA A 169 14.87 5.75 1.09
N LEU A 170 14.25 5.40 2.21
CA LEU A 170 13.86 4.03 2.55
C LEU A 170 12.37 3.87 2.27
N VAL A 171 12.01 2.87 1.47
CA VAL A 171 10.62 2.53 1.17
C VAL A 171 10.21 1.31 1.97
N ILE A 172 9.05 1.39 2.63
CA ILE A 172 8.38 0.25 3.26
C ILE A 172 7.17 -0.12 2.41
N GLU A 173 7.14 -1.37 1.95
CA GLU A 173 6.16 -1.90 1.00
C GLU A 173 5.76 -3.34 1.34
N ASP A 174 4.52 -3.71 1.02
CA ASP A 174 3.99 -5.05 1.23
C ASP A 174 3.64 -5.78 -0.08
N SER A 175 3.85 -5.13 -1.23
CA SER A 175 3.49 -5.62 -2.55
C SER A 175 4.68 -5.73 -3.52
N SER A 176 4.63 -6.73 -4.42
CA SER A 176 5.64 -6.87 -5.47
C SER A 176 5.62 -5.73 -6.49
N THR A 177 4.45 -5.16 -6.75
CA THR A 177 4.30 -4.01 -7.66
C THR A 177 4.92 -2.75 -7.10
N GLY A 178 4.73 -2.49 -5.81
CA GLY A 178 5.31 -1.36 -5.12
C GLY A 178 6.82 -1.49 -4.94
N LEU A 179 7.31 -2.69 -4.59
CA LEU A 179 8.75 -2.95 -4.51
C LEU A 179 9.45 -2.72 -5.86
N ARG A 180 8.85 -3.17 -6.97
CA ARG A 180 9.40 -2.89 -8.31
C ARG A 180 9.44 -1.40 -8.61
N ALA A 181 8.39 -0.65 -8.25
CA ALA A 181 8.37 0.79 -8.42
C ALA A 181 9.47 1.49 -7.61
N ALA A 182 9.63 1.12 -6.33
CA ALA A 182 10.64 1.68 -5.45
C ALA A 182 12.08 1.34 -5.89
N THR A 183 12.32 0.09 -6.29
CA THR A 183 13.61 -0.36 -6.81
C THR A 183 13.95 0.34 -8.13
N ALA A 184 12.98 0.46 -9.05
CA ALA A 184 13.16 1.18 -10.30
C ALA A 184 13.41 2.68 -10.10
N ALA A 185 12.89 3.26 -9.01
CA ALA A 185 13.20 4.63 -8.60
C ALA A 185 14.62 4.79 -8.03
N GLY A 186 15.27 3.70 -7.62
CA GLY A 186 16.59 3.71 -6.99
C GLY A 186 16.56 3.89 -5.47
N CYS A 187 15.41 3.66 -4.83
CA CYS A 187 15.25 3.70 -3.39
C CYS A 187 15.77 2.42 -2.72
N GLN A 188 16.15 2.50 -1.43
CA GLN A 188 16.29 1.32 -0.59
C GLN A 188 14.91 0.79 -0.22
N THR A 189 14.76 -0.54 -0.14
CA THR A 189 13.45 -1.16 0.04
C THR A 189 13.44 -2.18 1.17
N ILE A 190 12.39 -2.14 1.97
CA ILE A 190 12.03 -3.19 2.91
C ILE A 190 10.64 -3.69 2.56
N GLY A 191 10.54 -5.00 2.31
CA GLY A 191 9.27 -5.70 2.16
C GLY A 191 8.74 -6.12 3.53
N ILE A 192 7.47 -5.84 3.83
CA ILE A 192 6.78 -6.34 5.03
C ILE A 192 5.68 -7.32 4.63
N THR A 193 5.64 -8.49 5.27
CA THR A 193 4.75 -9.60 4.85
C THR A 193 3.33 -9.48 5.39
N THR A 194 2.78 -8.29 5.41
CA THR A 194 1.41 -8.03 5.90
C THR A 194 0.32 -8.49 4.94
N SER A 195 0.54 -8.38 3.63
CA SER A 195 -0.43 -8.77 2.60
C SER A 195 0.09 -9.87 1.66
N CYS A 196 1.40 -10.00 1.48
CA CYS A 196 2.02 -10.93 0.56
C CYS A 196 3.04 -11.85 1.24
N SER A 197 3.29 -13.02 0.63
CA SER A 197 4.31 -13.95 1.10
C SER A 197 5.74 -13.42 0.86
N LYS A 198 6.72 -13.92 1.62
CA LYS A 198 8.15 -13.61 1.41
C LYS A 198 8.61 -13.84 -0.02
N ASP A 199 8.13 -14.89 -0.68
CA ASP A 199 8.49 -15.20 -2.06
C ASP A 199 8.06 -14.10 -3.05
N SER A 200 6.93 -13.45 -2.77
CA SER A 200 6.43 -12.33 -3.58
C SER A 200 7.23 -11.05 -3.37
N LEU A 201 7.93 -10.92 -2.24
CA LEU A 201 8.68 -9.73 -1.85
C LEU A 201 10.20 -9.87 -2.02
N LYS A 202 10.68 -10.93 -2.68
CA LYS A 202 12.11 -11.26 -2.83
C LYS A 202 12.95 -10.19 -3.56
N GLU A 203 12.32 -9.23 -4.22
CA GLU A 203 13.00 -8.09 -4.86
C GLU A 203 13.38 -6.99 -3.86
N ALA A 204 12.86 -7.03 -2.62
CA ALA A 204 13.25 -6.09 -1.56
C ALA A 204 14.69 -6.32 -1.11
N ASN A 205 15.36 -5.25 -0.67
CA ASN A 205 16.70 -5.37 -0.07
C ASN A 205 16.64 -6.17 1.24
N PHE A 206 15.57 -5.99 2.02
CA PHE A 206 15.31 -6.72 3.26
C PHE A 206 13.83 -7.10 3.32
N ILE A 207 13.51 -8.19 4.04
CA ILE A 207 12.13 -8.63 4.25
C ILE A 207 11.94 -8.88 5.74
N VAL A 208 10.85 -8.34 6.28
CA VAL A 208 10.44 -8.50 7.68
C VAL A 208 8.99 -8.97 7.77
N ASP A 209 8.63 -9.62 8.87
CA ASP A 209 7.27 -10.12 9.08
C ASP A 209 6.40 -9.13 9.87
N SER A 210 7.00 -8.12 10.50
CA SER A 210 6.27 -7.16 11.33
C SER A 210 7.05 -5.85 11.52
N PHE A 211 6.35 -4.81 11.99
CA PHE A 211 7.01 -3.57 12.42
C PHE A 211 7.94 -3.76 13.62
N GLY A 212 7.68 -4.76 14.49
CA GLY A 212 8.61 -5.11 15.57
C GLY A 212 9.95 -5.62 15.03
N GLU A 213 9.93 -6.54 14.07
CA GLU A 213 11.14 -7.01 13.40
C GLU A 213 11.84 -5.90 12.62
N LEU A 214 11.07 -4.98 12.03
CA LEU A 214 11.60 -3.79 11.36
C LEU A 214 12.34 -2.85 12.33
N GLU A 215 11.79 -2.64 13.53
CA GLU A 215 12.49 -1.86 14.59
C GLU A 215 13.82 -2.50 14.97
N GLU A 216 13.85 -3.82 15.15
CA GLU A 216 15.08 -4.58 15.44
C GLU A 216 16.09 -4.46 14.29
N LEU A 217 15.65 -4.65 13.04
CA LEU A 217 16.50 -4.56 11.85
C LEU A 217 17.16 -3.19 11.73
N LEU A 218 16.40 -2.12 11.99
CA LEU A 218 16.87 -0.73 11.92
C LEU A 218 17.57 -0.27 13.20
N THR A 219 17.63 -1.10 14.24
CA THR A 219 18.23 -0.77 15.55
C THR A 219 17.61 0.51 16.15
N ILE A 220 16.30 0.67 16.00
CA ILE A 220 15.55 1.82 16.53
C ILE A 220 15.04 1.49 17.93
N VAL A 221 15.53 2.21 18.94
CA VAL A 221 15.18 2.01 20.35
C VAL A 221 14.16 3.06 20.82
#